data_f514eeacce82ab917657486e7e688b0a
#
_entry.id   f514eeacce82ab917657486e7e688b0a
#
_cell.length_a   1.000
_cell.length_b   1.000
_cell.length_c   1.000
_cell.angle_alpha   90.00
_cell.angle_beta   90.00
_cell.angle_gamma   90.00
#
_symmetry.space_group_name_H-M   'P 1'
#
loop_
_entity.id
_entity.type
_entity.pdbx_description
1 polymer ?
#
loop_
_entity_poly.entity_id
_entity_poly.type
_entity_poly.pdbx_seq_one_letter_code
_entity_poly.pdbx_strand_id
1 'polypeptide(L)'
;MRSFDMKYSVLMPVYRKENPFYFYRAALSMMKQSVSPDEFVLVCDGPLTEELDAVIRKLEETWSEQVKIVRLPENRGIGPALAAGVESCRNNLIARMDSDDIACPERCEKQLVQFRGNPALALASGAIAEFEMDSLEKAANMQWTIDTPKELVEIPEDCCITGTRTLPCGYEEILIFARKRNPMNHMAVMMRRDAVLSVGNYRAVKGAEDYELWVRMLQAGYRAENLPDVLVYARTGNGMMQRRGGLAYAKENIRLQTHFYKSGFLTFPEYISNCAVRVAASILPVGIRGYLYQKKLRERMHA
;
A
#
# COMPACT_ATOMS: atom_id res chain seq x y z
N MET A 1 -23.00 -17.84 9.15
CA MET A 1 -22.25 -16.56 9.07
C MET A 1 -21.45 -16.40 10.35
N ARG A 2 -20.12 -16.39 10.30
CA ARG A 2 -19.30 -16.05 11.47
C ARG A 2 -19.40 -14.54 11.65
N SER A 3 -20.03 -14.06 12.71
CA SER A 3 -20.03 -12.65 13.09
C SER A 3 -18.58 -12.26 13.39
N PHE A 4 -17.99 -11.42 12.57
CA PHE A 4 -16.72 -10.77 12.90
C PHE A 4 -17.04 -9.54 13.75
N ASP A 5 -16.87 -9.65 15.08
CA ASP A 5 -17.09 -8.51 16.00
C ASP A 5 -16.01 -7.40 15.87
N MET A 6 -14.98 -7.62 15.05
CA MET A 6 -13.90 -6.66 14.86
C MET A 6 -14.22 -5.70 13.72
N LYS A 7 -14.41 -4.45 14.08
CA LYS A 7 -14.65 -3.33 13.15
C LYS A 7 -13.34 -2.78 12.58
N TYR A 8 -13.38 -2.38 11.30
CA TYR A 8 -12.23 -1.76 10.65
C TYR A 8 -12.63 -0.63 9.70
N SER A 9 -11.71 0.30 9.51
CA SER A 9 -11.79 1.36 8.52
C SER A 9 -10.91 1.02 7.33
N VAL A 10 -11.35 1.29 6.12
CA VAL A 10 -10.49 1.38 4.94
C VAL A 10 -9.89 2.77 4.88
N LEU A 11 -8.60 2.88 4.54
CA LEU A 11 -7.93 4.15 4.29
C LEU A 11 -7.33 4.16 2.90
N MET A 12 -7.82 5.05 2.04
CA MET A 12 -7.36 5.20 0.65
C MET A 12 -7.05 6.68 0.35
N PRO A 13 -5.80 7.03 0.02
CA PRO A 13 -5.45 8.35 -0.50
C PRO A 13 -5.67 8.39 -2.01
N VAL A 14 -6.11 9.52 -2.54
CA VAL A 14 -6.23 9.80 -3.98
C VAL A 14 -5.70 11.20 -4.28
N TYR A 15 -5.11 11.39 -5.45
CA TYR A 15 -4.60 12.68 -5.89
C TYR A 15 -4.94 12.94 -7.36
N ARG A 16 -4.80 14.19 -7.82
CA ARG A 16 -5.28 14.67 -9.13
C ARG A 16 -4.78 13.91 -10.37
N LYS A 17 -3.68 13.13 -10.28
CA LYS A 17 -3.13 12.39 -11.43
C LYS A 17 -3.59 10.93 -11.47
N GLU A 18 -4.45 10.53 -10.55
CA GLU A 18 -5.01 9.19 -10.56
C GLU A 18 -5.95 8.99 -11.75
N ASN A 19 -6.04 7.76 -12.22
CA ASN A 19 -6.99 7.37 -13.26
C ASN A 19 -8.36 7.09 -12.61
N PRO A 20 -9.46 7.76 -13.04
CA PRO A 20 -10.77 7.58 -12.41
C PRO A 20 -11.30 6.14 -12.48
N PHE A 21 -11.01 5.39 -13.55
CA PHE A 21 -11.39 3.99 -13.70
C PHE A 21 -10.65 3.09 -12.69
N TYR A 22 -9.32 3.28 -12.52
CA TYR A 22 -8.56 2.52 -11.53
C TYR A 22 -9.02 2.81 -10.12
N PHE A 23 -9.22 4.10 -9.83
CA PHE A 23 -9.70 4.55 -8.53
C PHE A 23 -11.07 3.94 -8.18
N TYR A 24 -12.02 3.95 -9.11
CA TYR A 24 -13.33 3.33 -8.89
C TYR A 24 -13.21 1.83 -8.61
N ARG A 25 -12.41 1.08 -9.39
CA ARG A 25 -12.17 -0.35 -9.16
C ARG A 25 -11.51 -0.64 -7.82
N ALA A 26 -10.48 0.13 -7.46
CA ALA A 26 -9.80 0.01 -6.17
C ALA A 26 -10.79 0.19 -5.01
N ALA A 27 -11.60 1.26 -5.06
CA ALA A 27 -12.61 1.54 -4.05
C ALA A 27 -13.66 0.41 -3.96
N LEU A 28 -14.18 -0.05 -5.10
CA LEU A 28 -15.14 -1.16 -5.15
C LEU A 28 -14.55 -2.46 -4.57
N SER A 29 -13.29 -2.79 -4.87
CA SER A 29 -12.64 -3.99 -4.34
C SER A 29 -12.55 -4.00 -2.81
N MET A 30 -12.41 -2.82 -2.19
CA MET A 30 -12.40 -2.67 -0.75
C MET A 30 -13.80 -2.64 -0.13
N MET A 31 -14.80 -2.08 -0.82
CA MET A 31 -16.18 -2.05 -0.32
C MET A 31 -16.88 -3.42 -0.45
N LYS A 32 -16.44 -4.26 -1.38
CA LYS A 32 -16.99 -5.61 -1.65
C LYS A 32 -16.18 -6.75 -1.01
N GLN A 33 -15.45 -6.47 0.07
CA GLN A 33 -14.76 -7.51 0.82
C GLN A 33 -15.74 -8.54 1.42
N SER A 34 -15.32 -9.81 1.60
CA SER A 34 -16.10 -10.87 2.27
C SER A 34 -16.55 -10.47 3.67
N VAL A 35 -15.76 -9.65 4.36
CA VAL A 35 -16.15 -8.92 5.56
C VAL A 35 -16.15 -7.44 5.21
N SER A 36 -17.33 -6.84 5.09
CA SER A 36 -17.49 -5.45 4.70
C SER A 36 -16.84 -4.48 5.70
N PRO A 37 -16.23 -3.38 5.26
CA PRO A 37 -15.71 -2.36 6.16
C PRO A 37 -16.84 -1.60 6.87
N ASP A 38 -16.58 -1.17 8.11
CA ASP A 38 -17.51 -0.28 8.84
C ASP A 38 -17.35 1.18 8.42
N GLU A 39 -16.23 1.53 7.81
CA GLU A 39 -15.91 2.87 7.38
C GLU A 39 -14.92 2.85 6.22
N PHE A 40 -15.08 3.75 5.27
CA PHE A 40 -14.16 4.00 4.17
C PHE A 40 -13.74 5.46 4.19
N VAL A 41 -12.51 5.72 4.65
CA VAL A 41 -11.91 7.06 4.71
C VAL A 41 -11.11 7.29 3.43
N LEU A 42 -11.62 8.20 2.61
CA LEU A 42 -10.99 8.62 1.37
C LEU A 42 -10.32 9.99 1.58
N VAL A 43 -9.00 10.05 1.36
CA VAL A 43 -8.23 11.29 1.52
C VAL A 43 -7.86 11.87 0.17
N CYS A 44 -8.44 13.01 -0.17
CA CYS A 44 -8.09 13.78 -1.36
C CYS A 44 -6.84 14.63 -1.07
N ASP A 45 -5.70 14.24 -1.63
CA ASP A 45 -4.43 14.96 -1.46
C ASP A 45 -4.37 16.16 -2.42
N GLY A 46 -5.03 17.24 -2.02
CA GLY A 46 -5.26 18.47 -2.79
C GLY A 46 -6.49 18.38 -3.72
N PRO A 47 -6.73 19.44 -4.52
CA PRO A 47 -7.82 19.47 -5.48
C PRO A 47 -7.73 18.36 -6.52
N LEU A 48 -8.85 17.71 -6.80
CA LEU A 48 -8.98 16.62 -7.77
C LEU A 48 -9.48 17.12 -9.12
N THR A 49 -9.56 16.25 -10.11
CA THR A 49 -10.27 16.51 -11.38
C THR A 49 -11.76 16.24 -11.22
N GLU A 50 -12.57 16.79 -12.13
CA GLU A 50 -14.03 16.58 -12.12
C GLU A 50 -14.41 15.10 -12.24
N GLU A 51 -13.64 14.33 -13.02
CA GLU A 51 -13.86 12.90 -13.21
C GLU A 51 -13.62 12.11 -11.93
N LEU A 52 -12.56 12.47 -11.16
CA LEU A 52 -12.29 11.87 -9.86
C LEU A 52 -13.34 12.28 -8.81
N ASP A 53 -13.79 13.54 -8.85
CA ASP A 53 -14.89 13.99 -7.98
C ASP A 53 -16.22 13.32 -8.33
N ALA A 54 -16.47 12.97 -9.61
CA ALA A 54 -17.62 12.17 -10.01
C ALA A 54 -17.59 10.75 -9.42
N VAL A 55 -16.41 10.12 -9.38
CA VAL A 55 -16.23 8.82 -8.69
C VAL A 55 -16.57 8.95 -7.20
N ILE A 56 -16.07 10.00 -6.54
CA ILE A 56 -16.33 10.24 -5.12
C ILE A 56 -17.83 10.39 -4.87
N ARG A 57 -18.53 11.21 -5.64
CA ARG A 57 -19.99 11.37 -5.53
C ARG A 57 -20.72 10.04 -5.66
N LYS A 58 -20.31 9.21 -6.62
CA LYS A 58 -20.91 7.87 -6.80
C LYS A 58 -20.69 6.94 -5.63
N LEU A 59 -19.51 7.00 -4.99
CA LEU A 59 -19.21 6.23 -3.78
C LEU A 59 -20.04 6.72 -2.58
N GLU A 60 -20.18 8.05 -2.39
CA GLU A 60 -21.03 8.65 -1.36
C GLU A 60 -22.50 8.31 -1.54
N GLU A 61 -23.02 8.36 -2.77
CA GLU A 61 -24.41 7.97 -3.08
C GLU A 61 -24.68 6.49 -2.77
N THR A 62 -23.70 5.62 -3.04
CA THR A 62 -23.87 4.18 -2.90
C THR A 62 -23.69 3.71 -1.45
N TRP A 63 -22.78 4.34 -0.69
CA TRP A 63 -22.38 3.97 0.69
C TRP A 63 -22.33 5.17 1.62
N SER A 64 -23.40 5.97 1.63
CA SER A 64 -23.47 7.27 2.34
C SER A 64 -23.13 7.20 3.83
N GLU A 65 -23.44 6.09 4.52
CA GLU A 65 -23.16 5.91 5.95
C GLU A 65 -21.73 5.47 6.25
N GLN A 66 -21.03 4.91 5.25
CA GLN A 66 -19.70 4.32 5.42
C GLN A 66 -18.60 5.22 4.88
N VAL A 67 -18.86 5.97 3.81
CA VAL A 67 -17.85 6.79 3.13
C VAL A 67 -17.66 8.11 3.86
N LYS A 68 -16.41 8.41 4.20
CA LYS A 68 -15.97 9.67 4.79
C LYS A 68 -14.89 10.31 3.91
N ILE A 69 -15.13 11.53 3.46
CA ILE A 69 -14.19 12.26 2.61
C ILE A 69 -13.39 13.26 3.44
N VAL A 70 -12.06 13.20 3.31
CA VAL A 70 -11.11 14.15 3.89
C VAL A 70 -10.43 14.90 2.74
N ARG A 71 -10.69 16.20 2.60
CA ARG A 71 -10.10 17.02 1.54
C ARG A 71 -8.98 17.89 2.09
N LEU A 72 -7.75 17.67 1.62
CA LEU A 72 -6.64 18.55 1.91
C LEU A 72 -6.66 19.76 0.95
N PRO A 73 -6.32 20.97 1.43
CA PRO A 73 -6.39 22.17 0.59
C PRO A 73 -5.36 22.18 -0.55
N GLU A 74 -4.27 21.43 -0.40
CA GLU A 74 -3.17 21.31 -1.35
C GLU A 74 -2.57 19.91 -1.35
N ASN A 75 -1.88 19.53 -2.45
CA ASN A 75 -1.15 18.28 -2.51
C ASN A 75 0.10 18.36 -1.63
N ARG A 76 0.13 17.56 -0.57
CA ARG A 76 1.21 17.47 0.40
C ARG A 76 2.01 16.16 0.31
N GLY A 77 1.59 15.28 -0.58
CA GLY A 77 2.17 13.95 -0.79
C GLY A 77 1.59 12.88 0.11
N ILE A 78 1.88 11.62 -0.23
CA ILE A 78 1.23 10.45 0.34
C ILE A 78 1.37 10.33 1.87
N GLY A 79 2.54 10.65 2.44
CA GLY A 79 2.74 10.58 3.90
C GLY A 79 1.79 11.47 4.69
N PRO A 80 1.74 12.81 4.45
CA PRO A 80 0.79 13.70 5.08
C PRO A 80 -0.68 13.35 4.79
N ALA A 81 -1.01 12.86 3.60
CA ALA A 81 -2.36 12.42 3.28
C ALA A 81 -2.77 11.21 4.13
N LEU A 82 -1.89 10.21 4.24
CA LEU A 82 -2.12 9.04 5.11
C LEU A 82 -2.19 9.43 6.59
N ALA A 83 -1.37 10.39 7.05
CA ALA A 83 -1.41 10.87 8.41
C ALA A 83 -2.79 11.46 8.76
N ALA A 84 -3.32 12.35 7.90
CA ALA A 84 -4.65 12.93 8.06
C ALA A 84 -5.74 11.84 8.03
N GLY A 85 -5.57 10.83 7.18
CA GLY A 85 -6.48 9.70 7.07
C GLY A 85 -6.49 8.83 8.32
N VAL A 86 -5.33 8.48 8.89
CA VAL A 86 -5.23 7.71 10.15
C VAL A 86 -5.93 8.45 11.30
N GLU A 87 -5.72 9.77 11.40
CA GLU A 87 -6.40 10.60 12.40
C GLU A 87 -7.92 10.60 12.21
N SER A 88 -8.38 10.57 10.97
CA SER A 88 -9.79 10.62 10.59
C SER A 88 -10.54 9.29 10.72
N CYS A 89 -9.85 8.16 10.72
CA CYS A 89 -10.44 6.83 10.92
C CYS A 89 -11.04 6.69 12.33
N ARG A 90 -12.26 6.14 12.42
CA ARG A 90 -12.93 5.91 13.73
C ARG A 90 -12.56 4.57 14.36
N ASN A 91 -12.24 3.55 13.54
CA ASN A 91 -11.94 2.21 14.04
C ASN A 91 -10.44 2.05 14.36
N ASN A 92 -10.14 1.16 15.31
CA ASN A 92 -8.75 0.89 15.68
C ASN A 92 -8.01 0.00 14.69
N LEU A 93 -8.70 -0.74 13.83
CA LEU A 93 -8.08 -1.43 12.71
C LEU A 93 -8.28 -0.62 11.43
N ILE A 94 -7.19 -0.42 10.69
CA ILE A 94 -7.17 0.32 9.43
C ILE A 94 -6.59 -0.57 8.34
N ALA A 95 -7.39 -0.88 7.31
CA ALA A 95 -6.93 -1.51 6.09
C ALA A 95 -6.52 -0.43 5.08
N ARG A 96 -5.22 -0.27 4.86
CA ARG A 96 -4.70 0.69 3.89
C ARG A 96 -4.76 0.12 2.47
N MET A 97 -5.08 0.95 1.48
CA MET A 97 -5.15 0.57 0.06
C MET A 97 -4.66 1.70 -0.84
N ASP A 98 -3.98 1.35 -1.94
CA ASP A 98 -3.68 2.29 -3.03
C ASP A 98 -4.90 2.48 -3.94
N SER A 99 -4.99 3.64 -4.59
CA SER A 99 -6.12 4.01 -5.44
C SER A 99 -6.08 3.41 -6.86
N ASP A 100 -5.02 2.66 -7.20
CA ASP A 100 -4.85 2.01 -8.52
C ASP A 100 -4.72 0.48 -8.46
N ASP A 101 -4.73 -0.11 -7.26
CA ASP A 101 -4.60 -1.54 -7.02
C ASP A 101 -5.96 -2.22 -6.80
N ILE A 102 -5.99 -3.56 -6.79
CA ILE A 102 -7.22 -4.34 -6.57
C ILE A 102 -7.02 -5.31 -5.41
N ALA A 103 -7.86 -5.22 -4.38
CA ALA A 103 -7.83 -6.12 -3.25
C ALA A 103 -8.50 -7.47 -3.59
N CYS A 104 -7.91 -8.58 -3.11
CA CYS A 104 -8.58 -9.87 -3.14
C CYS A 104 -9.84 -9.85 -2.25
N PRO A 105 -10.93 -10.54 -2.62
CA PRO A 105 -12.20 -10.48 -1.87
C PRO A 105 -12.07 -10.88 -0.39
N GLU A 106 -11.23 -11.83 -0.05
CA GLU A 106 -11.04 -12.33 1.32
C GLU A 106 -9.87 -11.66 2.07
N ARG A 107 -9.28 -10.60 1.50
CA ARG A 107 -8.12 -9.93 2.10
C ARG A 107 -8.36 -9.54 3.55
N CYS A 108 -9.42 -8.75 3.79
CA CYS A 108 -9.69 -8.23 5.13
C CYS A 108 -10.10 -9.33 6.11
N GLU A 109 -10.86 -10.34 5.67
CA GLU A 109 -11.20 -11.50 6.48
C GLU A 109 -9.96 -12.23 6.99
N LYS A 110 -9.02 -12.56 6.09
CA LYS A 110 -7.76 -13.22 6.43
C LYS A 110 -6.95 -12.41 7.43
N GLN A 111 -6.84 -11.10 7.25
CA GLN A 111 -6.13 -10.22 8.17
C GLN A 111 -6.83 -10.09 9.53
N LEU A 112 -8.15 -9.97 9.57
CA LEU A 112 -8.92 -9.94 10.82
C LEU A 112 -8.76 -11.23 11.65
N VAL A 113 -8.63 -12.39 10.99
CA VAL A 113 -8.31 -13.66 11.68
C VAL A 113 -6.97 -13.57 12.41
N GLN A 114 -5.94 -12.97 11.81
CA GLN A 114 -4.64 -12.78 12.45
C GLN A 114 -4.75 -11.87 13.68
N PHE A 115 -5.41 -10.73 13.56
CA PHE A 115 -5.59 -9.80 14.69
C PHE A 115 -6.40 -10.39 15.83
N ARG A 116 -7.37 -11.27 15.52
CA ARG A 116 -8.14 -12.02 16.53
C ARG A 116 -7.26 -13.05 17.24
N GLY A 117 -6.45 -13.79 16.50
CA GLY A 117 -5.56 -14.82 17.03
C GLY A 117 -4.39 -14.25 17.83
N ASN A 118 -4.00 -13.02 17.58
CA ASN A 118 -2.84 -12.38 18.20
C ASN A 118 -3.17 -10.94 18.64
N PRO A 119 -3.64 -10.72 19.89
CA PRO A 119 -3.94 -9.37 20.38
C PRO A 119 -2.75 -8.40 20.40
N ALA A 120 -1.52 -8.92 20.44
CA ALA A 120 -0.30 -8.11 20.41
C ALA A 120 0.09 -7.66 18.99
N LEU A 121 -0.56 -8.20 17.96
CA LEU A 121 -0.29 -7.86 16.56
C LEU A 121 -0.72 -6.41 16.29
N ALA A 122 0.19 -5.61 15.75
CA ALA A 122 -0.08 -4.22 15.38
C ALA A 122 -0.09 -3.99 13.86
N LEU A 123 0.60 -4.85 13.10
CA LEU A 123 0.73 -4.78 11.65
C LEU A 123 0.52 -6.17 11.03
N ALA A 124 -0.36 -6.28 10.06
CA ALA A 124 -0.52 -7.45 9.21
C ALA A 124 -0.47 -7.03 7.73
N SER A 125 0.39 -7.66 6.94
CA SER A 125 0.42 -7.50 5.49
C SER A 125 0.33 -8.87 4.82
N GLY A 126 0.63 -8.97 3.53
CA GLY A 126 0.68 -10.24 2.81
C GLY A 126 1.37 -10.11 1.46
N ALA A 127 1.42 -11.21 0.72
CA ALA A 127 1.96 -11.20 -0.63
C ALA A 127 1.10 -10.32 -1.56
N ILE A 128 1.73 -9.84 -2.63
CA ILE A 128 1.05 -9.15 -3.74
C ILE A 128 1.40 -9.82 -5.06
N ALA A 129 0.44 -9.83 -6.00
CA ALA A 129 0.70 -10.18 -7.38
C ALA A 129 0.77 -8.91 -8.22
N GLU A 130 1.87 -8.71 -8.94
CA GLU A 130 2.02 -7.58 -9.85
C GLU A 130 1.36 -7.92 -11.18
N PHE A 131 0.56 -7.01 -11.72
CA PHE A 131 -0.11 -7.19 -12.99
C PHE A 131 0.02 -5.98 -13.90
N GLU A 132 -0.04 -6.22 -15.19
CA GLU A 132 -0.15 -5.19 -16.21
C GLU A 132 -1.53 -5.22 -16.86
N MET A 133 -1.99 -4.05 -17.28
CA MET A 133 -3.25 -3.91 -17.98
C MET A 133 -3.20 -4.62 -19.34
N ASP A 134 -4.09 -5.57 -19.57
CA ASP A 134 -4.26 -6.21 -20.86
C ASP A 134 -4.96 -5.30 -21.89
N SER A 135 -5.18 -5.82 -23.09
CA SER A 135 -5.86 -5.07 -24.17
C SER A 135 -7.34 -4.81 -23.88
N LEU A 136 -8.01 -5.71 -23.17
CA LEU A 136 -9.42 -5.56 -22.82
C LEU A 136 -9.62 -4.50 -21.76
N GLU A 137 -8.80 -4.50 -20.73
CA GLU A 137 -8.82 -3.47 -19.68
C GLU A 137 -8.45 -2.08 -20.25
N LYS A 138 -7.51 -2.01 -21.21
CA LYS A 138 -7.21 -0.76 -21.92
C LYS A 138 -8.41 -0.26 -22.71
N ALA A 139 -9.11 -1.15 -23.42
CA ALA A 139 -10.33 -0.80 -24.14
C ALA A 139 -11.46 -0.37 -23.21
N ALA A 140 -11.66 -1.09 -22.09
CA ALA A 140 -12.63 -0.74 -21.07
C ALA A 140 -12.33 0.64 -20.44
N ASN A 141 -11.06 0.93 -20.14
CA ASN A 141 -10.64 2.22 -19.61
C ASN A 141 -10.89 3.37 -20.60
N MET A 142 -10.70 3.14 -21.90
CA MET A 142 -10.98 4.16 -22.95
C MET A 142 -12.47 4.45 -23.13
N GLN A 143 -13.35 3.48 -22.83
CA GLN A 143 -14.80 3.59 -22.99
C GLN A 143 -15.53 3.78 -21.66
N TRP A 144 -14.80 3.76 -20.53
CA TRP A 144 -15.39 3.82 -19.21
C TRP A 144 -16.07 5.16 -18.94
N THR A 145 -17.26 5.06 -18.37
CA THR A 145 -18.00 6.17 -17.76
C THR A 145 -18.42 5.77 -16.36
N ILE A 146 -18.78 6.74 -15.52
CA ILE A 146 -19.21 6.48 -14.14
C ILE A 146 -20.47 5.59 -14.07
N ASP A 147 -21.23 5.50 -15.15
CA ASP A 147 -22.44 4.68 -15.26
C ASP A 147 -22.18 3.27 -15.84
N THR A 148 -20.94 2.94 -16.18
CA THR A 148 -20.57 1.62 -16.67
C THR A 148 -20.88 0.54 -15.63
N PRO A 149 -21.50 -0.63 -16.02
CA PRO A 149 -21.90 -1.68 -15.08
C PRO A 149 -20.78 -2.25 -14.24
N LYS A 150 -21.13 -2.74 -13.06
CA LYS A 150 -20.25 -3.12 -11.94
C LYS A 150 -19.41 -4.41 -12.16
N GLU A 151 -19.57 -5.11 -13.29
CA GLU A 151 -18.89 -6.38 -13.58
C GLU A 151 -17.37 -6.25 -13.75
N LEU A 152 -16.87 -5.02 -13.86
CA LEU A 152 -15.44 -4.70 -14.02
C LEU A 152 -14.63 -4.72 -12.72
N VAL A 153 -15.21 -5.15 -11.60
CA VAL A 153 -14.51 -5.15 -10.29
C VAL A 153 -13.63 -6.39 -10.12
N GLU A 154 -14.00 -7.48 -10.77
CA GLU A 154 -13.20 -8.70 -10.76
C GLU A 154 -11.94 -8.52 -11.64
N ILE A 155 -10.85 -9.14 -11.21
CA ILE A 155 -9.65 -9.20 -12.06
C ILE A 155 -10.04 -10.07 -13.25
N PRO A 156 -9.85 -9.60 -14.49
CA PRO A 156 -10.08 -10.44 -15.64
C PRO A 156 -9.22 -11.71 -15.52
N GLU A 157 -9.78 -12.87 -15.86
CA GLU A 157 -9.04 -14.15 -15.87
C GLU A 157 -7.78 -14.08 -16.73
N ASP A 158 -7.77 -13.17 -17.72
CA ASP A 158 -6.66 -12.93 -18.65
C ASP A 158 -5.68 -11.84 -18.21
N CYS A 159 -5.72 -11.41 -16.95
CA CYS A 159 -4.80 -10.40 -16.40
C CYS A 159 -3.36 -10.94 -16.42
N CYS A 160 -2.46 -10.23 -17.11
CA CYS A 160 -1.06 -10.60 -17.20
C CYS A 160 -0.35 -10.37 -15.86
N ILE A 161 -0.27 -11.41 -15.03
CA ILE A 161 0.54 -11.38 -13.82
C ILE A 161 2.02 -11.43 -14.20
N THR A 162 2.75 -10.39 -13.88
CA THR A 162 4.18 -10.24 -14.20
C THR A 162 5.11 -10.78 -13.12
N GLY A 163 4.59 -10.98 -11.89
CA GLY A 163 5.32 -11.56 -10.78
C GLY A 163 4.60 -11.45 -9.45
N THR A 164 5.10 -12.17 -8.46
CA THR A 164 4.64 -12.10 -7.06
C THR A 164 5.72 -11.52 -6.17
N ARG A 165 5.32 -10.76 -5.17
CA ARG A 165 6.20 -10.33 -4.09
C ARG A 165 5.74 -10.92 -2.78
N THR A 166 6.49 -11.93 -2.33
CA THR A 166 6.40 -12.51 -1.00
C THR A 166 7.37 -11.82 -0.04
N LEU A 167 7.08 -11.86 1.24
CA LEU A 167 7.89 -11.26 2.29
C LEU A 167 7.94 -12.22 3.48
N PRO A 168 8.96 -12.14 4.37
CA PRO A 168 9.03 -12.96 5.56
C PRO A 168 7.75 -12.87 6.39
N CYS A 169 7.24 -14.01 6.85
CA CYS A 169 5.95 -14.07 7.56
C CYS A 169 6.11 -13.84 9.07
N GLY A 170 7.14 -14.43 9.68
CA GLY A 170 7.36 -14.39 11.12
C GLY A 170 7.97 -13.08 11.61
N TYR A 171 7.64 -12.68 12.85
CA TYR A 171 8.10 -11.42 13.45
C TYR A 171 9.62 -11.26 13.48
N GLU A 172 10.35 -12.29 13.92
CA GLU A 172 11.82 -12.24 14.00
C GLU A 172 12.48 -12.11 12.61
N GLU A 173 11.93 -12.81 11.63
CA GLU A 173 12.37 -12.71 10.25
C GLU A 173 12.07 -11.32 9.65
N ILE A 174 10.92 -10.75 9.99
CA ILE A 174 10.54 -9.38 9.62
C ILE A 174 11.53 -8.37 10.20
N LEU A 175 11.92 -8.51 11.47
CA LEU A 175 12.92 -7.64 12.10
C LEU A 175 14.27 -7.68 11.39
N ILE A 176 14.76 -8.89 11.08
CA ILE A 176 16.02 -9.08 10.35
C ILE A 176 15.93 -8.48 8.93
N PHE A 177 14.82 -8.73 8.25
CA PHE A 177 14.60 -8.22 6.90
C PHE A 177 14.46 -6.70 6.86
N ALA A 178 13.77 -6.11 7.86
CA ALA A 178 13.59 -4.68 8.00
C ALA A 178 14.91 -3.91 8.11
N ARG A 179 15.98 -4.52 8.62
CA ARG A 179 17.32 -3.90 8.63
C ARG A 179 17.91 -3.68 7.22
N LYS A 180 17.41 -4.40 6.22
CA LYS A 180 17.90 -4.34 4.82
C LYS A 180 16.92 -3.67 3.89
N ARG A 181 15.61 -3.94 4.07
CA ARG A 181 14.55 -3.57 3.11
C ARG A 181 13.22 -3.40 3.80
N ASN A 182 12.30 -2.69 3.12
CA ASN A 182 10.91 -2.58 3.54
C ASN A 182 10.27 -3.97 3.71
N PRO A 183 9.86 -4.35 4.94
CA PRO A 183 9.39 -5.69 5.27
C PRO A 183 7.90 -5.92 4.99
N MET A 184 7.18 -4.91 4.52
CA MET A 184 5.74 -4.96 4.27
C MET A 184 5.39 -4.49 2.87
N ASN A 185 4.32 -5.02 2.29
CA ASN A 185 3.67 -4.50 1.10
C ASN A 185 2.65 -3.45 1.53
N HIS A 186 2.96 -2.18 1.32
CA HIS A 186 2.19 -1.05 1.87
C HIS A 186 0.70 -1.11 1.51
N MET A 187 0.36 -1.38 0.24
CA MET A 187 -1.01 -1.49 -0.24
C MET A 187 -1.80 -2.64 0.41
N ALA A 188 -1.10 -3.62 0.99
CA ALA A 188 -1.72 -4.78 1.63
C ALA A 188 -1.72 -4.71 3.17
N VAL A 189 -1.32 -3.59 3.77
CA VAL A 189 -1.22 -3.49 5.23
C VAL A 189 -2.59 -3.27 5.87
N MET A 190 -2.87 -4.03 6.94
CA MET A 190 -3.83 -3.69 7.98
C MET A 190 -3.06 -3.38 9.27
N MET A 191 -3.44 -2.32 9.99
CA MET A 191 -2.66 -1.80 11.12
C MET A 191 -3.56 -1.31 12.26
N ARG A 192 -3.03 -1.35 13.50
CA ARG A 192 -3.70 -0.71 14.65
C ARG A 192 -3.44 0.79 14.64
N ARG A 193 -4.52 1.55 14.64
CA ARG A 193 -4.51 3.01 14.64
C ARG A 193 -3.77 3.59 15.84
N ASP A 194 -4.07 3.10 17.04
CA ASP A 194 -3.43 3.52 18.29
C ASP A 194 -1.92 3.29 18.26
N ALA A 195 -1.46 2.15 17.74
CA ALA A 195 -0.04 1.85 17.58
C ALA A 195 0.64 2.82 16.59
N VAL A 196 0.01 3.12 15.46
CA VAL A 196 0.53 4.11 14.49
C VAL A 196 0.62 5.50 15.10
N LEU A 197 -0.41 5.94 15.81
CA LEU A 197 -0.44 7.26 16.46
C LEU A 197 0.59 7.36 17.58
N SER A 198 0.78 6.32 18.37
CA SER A 198 1.73 6.31 19.50
C SER A 198 3.18 6.51 19.08
N VAL A 199 3.54 6.10 17.86
CA VAL A 199 4.90 6.31 17.30
C VAL A 199 4.99 7.59 16.45
N GLY A 200 3.95 8.44 16.42
CA GLY A 200 3.95 9.75 15.77
C GLY A 200 3.50 9.72 14.31
N ASN A 201 2.64 8.75 13.94
CA ASN A 201 1.94 8.68 12.66
C ASN A 201 2.86 8.66 11.42
N TYR A 202 2.29 8.72 10.20
CA TYR A 202 3.06 8.88 8.96
C TYR A 202 3.77 10.23 8.91
N ARG A 203 4.98 10.24 8.34
CA ARG A 203 5.79 11.46 8.16
C ARG A 203 6.00 11.74 6.67
N ALA A 204 6.35 13.00 6.37
CA ALA A 204 6.67 13.43 5.01
C ALA A 204 8.06 12.95 4.57
N VAL A 205 8.23 11.63 4.44
CA VAL A 205 9.45 10.98 3.94
C VAL A 205 9.22 10.55 2.50
N LYS A 206 9.81 11.24 1.55
CA LYS A 206 9.55 11.03 0.13
C LYS A 206 9.90 9.60 -0.32
N GLY A 207 8.88 8.83 -0.69
CA GLY A 207 8.99 7.49 -1.27
C GLY A 207 9.48 6.40 -0.30
N ALA A 208 9.37 6.64 1.00
CA ALA A 208 9.71 5.68 2.05
C ALA A 208 8.95 5.98 3.36
N GLU A 209 7.82 6.67 3.29
CA GLU A 209 6.95 7.05 4.41
C GLU A 209 6.45 5.81 5.17
N ASP A 210 6.23 4.72 4.45
CA ASP A 210 5.80 3.43 4.96
C ASP A 210 6.95 2.71 5.70
N TYR A 211 8.10 2.58 5.05
CA TYR A 211 9.26 1.90 5.64
C TYR A 211 9.76 2.63 6.89
N GLU A 212 9.75 3.95 6.88
CA GLU A 212 10.11 4.78 8.04
C GLU A 212 9.16 4.54 9.21
N LEU A 213 7.85 4.47 8.95
CA LEU A 213 6.85 4.16 9.96
C LEU A 213 7.01 2.74 10.52
N TRP A 214 7.20 1.75 9.66
CA TRP A 214 7.39 0.35 10.10
C TRP A 214 8.61 0.21 11.00
N VAL A 215 9.72 0.86 10.67
CA VAL A 215 10.91 0.84 11.51
C VAL A 215 10.64 1.44 12.89
N ARG A 216 9.94 2.57 13.00
CA ARG A 216 9.55 3.14 14.29
C ARG A 216 8.64 2.21 15.09
N MET A 217 7.67 1.57 14.45
CA MET A 217 6.78 0.63 15.12
C MET A 217 7.54 -0.61 15.62
N LEU A 218 8.42 -1.18 14.82
CA LEU A 218 9.26 -2.32 15.21
C LEU A 218 10.22 -1.95 16.35
N GLN A 219 10.84 -0.76 16.34
CA GLN A 219 11.67 -0.26 17.44
C GLN A 219 10.89 -0.02 18.73
N ALA A 220 9.61 0.33 18.63
CA ALA A 220 8.71 0.47 19.76
C ALA A 220 8.20 -0.89 20.29
N GLY A 221 8.62 -2.02 19.68
CA GLY A 221 8.26 -3.37 20.11
C GLY A 221 6.91 -3.87 19.57
N TYR A 222 6.28 -3.16 18.64
CA TYR A 222 5.05 -3.61 18.02
C TYR A 222 5.28 -4.82 17.11
N ARG A 223 4.42 -5.83 17.26
CA ARG A 223 4.50 -7.06 16.47
C ARG A 223 3.90 -6.88 15.08
N ALA A 224 4.56 -7.53 14.12
CA ALA A 224 4.19 -7.50 12.71
C ALA A 224 4.20 -8.93 12.15
N GLU A 225 3.28 -9.22 11.24
CA GLU A 225 3.19 -10.50 10.53
C GLU A 225 2.86 -10.26 9.05
N ASN A 226 3.34 -11.12 8.16
CA ASN A 226 2.88 -11.19 6.78
C ASN A 226 2.19 -12.53 6.53
N LEU A 227 1.08 -12.50 5.82
CA LEU A 227 0.43 -13.70 5.31
C LEU A 227 1.15 -14.15 4.02
N PRO A 228 1.27 -15.47 3.79
CA PRO A 228 1.81 -15.99 2.52
C PRO A 228 0.84 -15.77 1.35
N ASP A 229 -0.45 -15.54 1.63
CA ASP A 229 -1.48 -15.33 0.64
C ASP A 229 -1.27 -14.04 -0.16
N VAL A 230 -1.61 -14.07 -1.45
CA VAL A 230 -1.79 -12.85 -2.24
C VAL A 230 -3.04 -12.14 -1.75
N LEU A 231 -2.85 -10.93 -1.23
CA LEU A 231 -3.93 -10.11 -0.69
C LEU A 231 -4.33 -8.96 -1.62
N VAL A 232 -3.42 -8.54 -2.50
CA VAL A 232 -3.63 -7.42 -3.42
C VAL A 232 -2.97 -7.72 -4.74
N TYR A 233 -3.67 -7.40 -5.81
CA TYR A 233 -3.11 -7.30 -7.14
C TYR A 233 -2.63 -5.86 -7.34
N ALA A 234 -1.32 -5.70 -7.44
CA ALA A 234 -0.65 -4.40 -7.56
C ALA A 234 -0.41 -4.06 -9.03
N ARG A 235 -0.92 -2.91 -9.46
CA ARG A 235 -0.76 -2.44 -10.83
C ARG A 235 0.67 -1.99 -11.08
N THR A 236 1.26 -2.44 -12.21
CA THR A 236 2.59 -2.06 -12.66
C THR A 236 2.52 -1.24 -13.95
N GLY A 237 3.66 -0.73 -14.42
CA GLY A 237 3.73 -0.01 -15.70
C GLY A 237 3.76 1.53 -15.59
N ASN A 238 3.38 2.14 -14.45
CA ASN A 238 3.26 3.59 -14.29
C ASN A 238 4.62 4.34 -14.08
N GLY A 239 5.69 3.91 -14.75
CA GLY A 239 7.01 4.57 -14.65
C GLY A 239 7.69 4.40 -13.27
N MET A 240 7.33 3.38 -12.50
CA MET A 240 7.89 3.10 -11.17
C MET A 240 9.42 2.99 -11.21
N MET A 241 9.98 2.30 -12.22
CA MET A 241 11.43 2.14 -12.36
C MET A 241 12.15 3.44 -12.68
N GLN A 242 11.51 4.36 -13.40
CA GLN A 242 12.06 5.68 -13.71
C GLN A 242 12.16 6.54 -12.43
N ARG A 243 11.13 6.51 -11.60
CA ARG A 243 11.09 7.27 -10.33
C ARG A 243 12.09 6.79 -9.28
N ARG A 244 12.54 5.51 -9.35
CA ARG A 244 13.47 4.88 -8.40
C ARG A 244 14.94 4.95 -8.83
N GLY A 245 15.37 6.04 -9.47
CA GLY A 245 16.74 6.21 -9.94
C GLY A 245 17.26 7.64 -9.89
N GLY A 246 18.58 7.78 -10.15
CA GLY A 246 19.27 9.04 -10.18
C GLY A 246 19.81 9.52 -8.82
N LEU A 247 20.62 10.59 -8.84
CA LEU A 247 21.32 11.11 -7.66
C LEU A 247 20.35 11.62 -6.57
N ALA A 248 19.22 12.20 -6.96
CA ALA A 248 18.23 12.68 -6.01
C ALA A 248 17.64 11.50 -5.20
N TYR A 249 17.29 10.41 -5.87
CA TYR A 249 16.79 9.19 -5.21
C TYR A 249 17.87 8.54 -4.32
N ALA A 250 19.14 8.50 -4.79
CA ALA A 250 20.26 8.03 -3.96
C ALA A 250 20.40 8.85 -2.67
N LYS A 251 20.32 10.19 -2.76
CA LYS A 251 20.41 11.10 -1.62
C LYS A 251 19.28 10.85 -0.58
N GLU A 252 18.05 10.67 -1.04
CA GLU A 252 16.94 10.36 -0.13
C GLU A 252 17.11 8.98 0.55
N ASN A 253 17.61 7.97 -0.19
CA ASN A 253 17.94 6.68 0.42
C ASN A 253 19.04 6.80 1.50
N ILE A 254 20.10 7.56 1.23
CA ILE A 254 21.17 7.79 2.23
C ILE A 254 20.59 8.48 3.47
N ARG A 255 19.75 9.50 3.30
CA ARG A 255 19.08 10.19 4.42
C ARG A 255 18.27 9.23 5.28
N LEU A 256 17.48 8.37 4.64
CA LEU A 256 16.68 7.35 5.33
C LEU A 256 17.56 6.38 6.11
N GLN A 257 18.63 5.84 5.49
CA GLN A 257 19.54 4.92 6.17
C GLN A 257 20.29 5.61 7.32
N THR A 258 20.67 6.88 7.15
CA THR A 258 21.28 7.69 8.21
C THR A 258 20.30 7.89 9.37
N HIS A 259 19.01 8.10 9.10
CA HIS A 259 17.99 8.19 10.12
C HIS A 259 17.87 6.87 10.90
N PHE A 260 17.84 5.73 10.23
CA PHE A 260 17.79 4.40 10.87
C PHE A 260 19.04 4.08 11.68
N TYR A 261 20.21 4.49 11.23
CA TYR A 261 21.44 4.36 12.00
C TYR A 261 21.43 5.24 13.26
N LYS A 262 21.05 6.51 13.13
CA LYS A 262 20.95 7.45 14.24
C LYS A 262 19.92 7.07 15.29
N SER A 263 18.81 6.41 14.87
CA SER A 263 17.80 5.87 15.78
C SER A 263 18.23 4.57 16.49
N GLY A 264 19.41 4.04 16.18
CA GLY A 264 19.90 2.77 16.75
C GLY A 264 19.27 1.52 16.12
N PHE A 265 18.49 1.65 15.04
CA PHE A 265 17.91 0.51 14.34
C PHE A 265 18.94 -0.28 13.55
N LEU A 266 19.93 0.40 12.94
CA LEU A 266 21.03 -0.20 12.19
C LEU A 266 22.33 -0.09 12.96
N THR A 267 23.16 -1.12 12.87
CA THR A 267 24.58 -1.06 13.22
C THR A 267 25.35 -0.28 12.14
N PHE A 268 26.55 0.21 12.47
CA PHE A 268 27.38 0.95 11.51
C PHE A 268 27.74 0.13 10.24
N PRO A 269 28.13 -1.17 10.33
CA PRO A 269 28.36 -1.99 9.13
C PRO A 269 27.10 -2.16 8.26
N GLU A 270 25.92 -2.36 8.88
CA GLU A 270 24.64 -2.45 8.14
C GLU A 270 24.33 -1.13 7.42
N TYR A 271 24.52 0.00 8.09
CA TYR A 271 24.32 1.33 7.50
C TYR A 271 25.20 1.53 6.26
N ILE A 272 26.51 1.25 6.36
CA ILE A 272 27.44 1.42 5.23
C ILE A 272 27.07 0.49 4.08
N SER A 273 26.81 -0.80 4.37
CA SER A 273 26.41 -1.79 3.37
C SER A 273 25.11 -1.38 2.65
N ASN A 274 24.10 -0.96 3.41
CA ASN A 274 22.83 -0.53 2.84
C ASN A 274 22.99 0.73 1.95
N CYS A 275 23.77 1.71 2.39
CA CYS A 275 24.05 2.89 1.58
C CYS A 275 24.75 2.52 0.27
N ALA A 276 25.77 1.68 0.33
CA ALA A 276 26.52 1.26 -0.86
C ALA A 276 25.61 0.54 -1.88
N VAL A 277 24.82 -0.43 -1.44
CA VAL A 277 23.88 -1.18 -2.30
C VAL A 277 22.82 -0.25 -2.93
N ARG A 278 22.25 0.67 -2.14
CA ARG A 278 21.18 1.58 -2.62
C ARG A 278 21.72 2.62 -3.59
N VAL A 279 22.90 3.18 -3.34
CA VAL A 279 23.58 4.11 -4.25
C VAL A 279 23.91 3.40 -5.56
N ALA A 280 24.54 2.22 -5.50
CA ALA A 280 24.85 1.43 -6.69
C ALA A 280 23.56 1.14 -7.52
N ALA A 281 22.49 0.68 -6.87
CA ALA A 281 21.22 0.43 -7.55
C ALA A 281 20.60 1.69 -8.17
N SER A 282 20.77 2.86 -7.54
CA SER A 282 20.20 4.13 -8.03
C SER A 282 20.93 4.68 -9.28
N ILE A 283 22.21 4.34 -9.45
CA ILE A 283 23.05 4.82 -10.56
C ILE A 283 22.90 3.91 -11.80
N LEU A 284 22.48 2.65 -11.61
CA LEU A 284 22.31 1.70 -12.71
C LEU A 284 21.31 2.21 -13.76
N PRO A 285 21.57 1.97 -15.07
CA PRO A 285 20.60 2.23 -16.13
C PRO A 285 19.25 1.53 -15.87
N VAL A 286 18.15 2.17 -16.32
CA VAL A 286 16.78 1.72 -16.06
C VAL A 286 16.56 0.24 -16.46
N GLY A 287 17.10 -0.19 -17.63
CA GLY A 287 16.95 -1.57 -18.10
C GLY A 287 17.63 -2.61 -17.20
N ILE A 288 18.86 -2.33 -16.74
CA ILE A 288 19.60 -3.21 -15.84
C ILE A 288 18.91 -3.26 -14.48
N ARG A 289 18.43 -2.12 -13.98
CA ARG A 289 17.68 -2.02 -12.74
C ARG A 289 16.38 -2.81 -12.79
N GLY A 290 15.62 -2.71 -13.90
CA GLY A 290 14.40 -3.49 -14.12
C GLY A 290 14.67 -4.99 -14.12
N TYR A 291 15.69 -5.44 -14.83
CA TYR A 291 16.10 -6.85 -14.86
C TYR A 291 16.48 -7.38 -13.47
N LEU A 292 17.30 -6.64 -12.72
CA LEU A 292 17.69 -7.03 -11.36
C LEU A 292 16.50 -7.02 -10.38
N TYR A 293 15.57 -6.11 -10.57
CA TYR A 293 14.34 -6.04 -9.78
C TYR A 293 13.48 -7.29 -10.00
N GLN A 294 13.22 -7.67 -11.25
CA GLN A 294 12.46 -8.87 -11.57
C GLN A 294 13.17 -10.15 -11.10
N LYS A 295 14.49 -10.27 -11.34
CA LYS A 295 15.22 -11.50 -11.01
C LYS A 295 15.45 -11.73 -9.51
N LYS A 296 15.68 -10.66 -8.72
CA LYS A 296 16.05 -10.77 -7.29
C LYS A 296 14.91 -10.52 -6.33
N LEU A 297 13.82 -9.91 -6.77
CA LEU A 297 12.77 -9.39 -5.89
C LEU A 297 11.39 -9.96 -6.19
N ARG A 298 11.28 -10.77 -7.22
CA ARG A 298 10.02 -11.38 -7.66
C ARG A 298 10.21 -12.87 -7.90
N GLU A 299 9.31 -13.65 -7.35
CA GLU A 299 9.13 -15.03 -7.73
C GLU A 299 8.34 -15.05 -9.04
N ARG A 300 8.87 -15.70 -10.06
CA ARG A 300 8.10 -15.95 -11.28
C ARG A 300 7.10 -17.08 -10.96
N MET A 301 5.84 -16.84 -11.18
CA MET A 301 4.90 -17.94 -11.28
C MET A 301 5.33 -18.79 -12.49
N HIS A 302 5.74 -20.02 -12.22
CA HIS A 302 5.84 -21.02 -13.28
C HIS A 302 4.42 -21.35 -13.72
N ALA A 303 4.12 -20.99 -14.99
CA ALA A 303 2.86 -21.36 -15.64
C ALA A 303 2.76 -22.87 -15.79
#